data_914f6ce35ccb51c82c9aafeb6be79671
#
_entry.id   914f6ce35ccb51c82c9aafeb6be79671
#
_cell.length_a   1.000
_cell.length_b   1.000
_cell.length_c   1.000
_cell.angle_alpha   90.00
_cell.angle_beta   90.00
_cell.angle_gamma   90.00
#
_symmetry.space_group_name_H-M   'P 1'
#
loop_
_entity.id
_entity.type
_entity.pdbx_description
1 polymer ?
#
loop_
_entity_poly.entity_id
_entity_poly.type
_entity_poly.pdbx_seq_one_letter_code
_entity_poly.pdbx_strand_id
1 'polypeptide(L)'
;MPEPEQLTLPQQPIVIGIAGCSGSGKTTLARELATQLEGIVFPLDLYYRDLAHFPLDSRDKRNFDHPDSLESELFIEHVRRLRLGHTIQRPVYDFSRHTRVPNAFEPVEPSRVIIFEGILALHYDELLPLYDFSVYVDAPNQICLKRRIYRDMRERGRTEESVRAQFDATAKPMADLYVIPSQTRATMKVCGTDALDWSIEQIFRELRTRGLLG
;
A
#
# COMPACT_ATOMS: atom_id res chain seq x y z
N MET A 1 13.63 36.74 -33.11
CA MET A 1 14.17 36.00 -31.97
C MET A 1 13.02 35.12 -31.45
N PRO A 2 13.15 33.81 -31.40
CA PRO A 2 12.11 33.00 -30.80
C PRO A 2 12.04 33.30 -29.29
N GLU A 3 10.82 33.41 -28.78
CA GLU A 3 10.58 33.53 -27.33
C GLU A 3 11.13 32.31 -26.60
N PRO A 4 11.68 32.45 -25.41
CA PRO A 4 12.16 31.30 -24.65
C PRO A 4 10.96 30.41 -24.32
N GLU A 5 11.03 29.13 -24.73
CA GLU A 5 10.13 28.10 -24.27
C GLU A 5 10.04 28.17 -22.74
N GLN A 6 8.86 28.54 -22.25
CA GLN A 6 8.57 28.43 -20.83
C GLN A 6 8.67 26.95 -20.46
N LEU A 7 9.76 26.58 -19.80
CA LEU A 7 9.87 25.32 -19.08
C LEU A 7 8.72 25.27 -18.06
N THR A 8 7.62 24.65 -18.46
CA THR A 8 6.56 24.29 -17.52
C THR A 8 7.19 23.34 -16.50
N LEU A 9 7.29 23.77 -15.26
CA LEU A 9 7.67 22.89 -14.15
C LEU A 9 6.77 21.65 -14.22
N PRO A 10 7.33 20.44 -14.12
CA PRO A 10 6.52 19.23 -14.13
C PRO A 10 5.45 19.35 -13.03
N GLN A 11 4.18 19.15 -13.38
CA GLN A 11 3.12 19.09 -12.38
C GLN A 11 3.51 18.06 -11.33
N GLN A 12 3.41 18.43 -10.06
CA GLN A 12 3.71 17.50 -8.97
C GLN A 12 2.84 16.24 -9.12
N PRO A 13 3.40 15.05 -8.86
CA PRO A 13 2.64 13.81 -8.88
C PRO A 13 1.40 13.88 -7.99
N ILE A 14 0.28 13.33 -8.46
CA ILE A 14 -0.88 13.07 -7.62
C ILE A 14 -0.57 11.85 -6.78
N VAL A 15 -0.63 12.00 -5.47
CA VAL A 15 -0.30 10.95 -4.51
C VAL A 15 -1.58 10.44 -3.86
N ILE A 16 -1.86 9.15 -4.05
CA ILE A 16 -3.05 8.48 -3.51
C ILE A 16 -2.62 7.43 -2.48
N GLY A 17 -3.15 7.52 -1.26
CA GLY A 17 -2.98 6.50 -0.22
C GLY A 17 -4.14 5.50 -0.20
N ILE A 18 -3.87 4.19 -0.22
CA ILE A 18 -4.91 3.16 -0.12
C ILE A 18 -4.62 2.23 1.05
N ALA A 19 -5.53 2.23 2.04
CA ALA A 19 -5.47 1.34 3.19
C ALA A 19 -6.67 0.38 3.24
N GLY A 20 -6.59 -0.58 4.14
CA GLY A 20 -7.63 -1.57 4.41
C GLY A 20 -7.03 -2.88 4.91
N CYS A 21 -7.84 -3.72 5.54
CA CYS A 21 -7.39 -4.99 6.10
C CYS A 21 -6.76 -5.92 5.05
N SER A 22 -5.91 -6.83 5.48
CA SER A 22 -5.38 -7.88 4.60
C SER A 22 -6.52 -8.72 4.02
N GLY A 23 -6.61 -8.79 2.68
CA GLY A 23 -7.73 -9.45 1.99
C GLY A 23 -8.94 -8.55 1.69
N SER A 24 -8.91 -7.26 2.03
CA SER A 24 -10.03 -6.33 1.72
C SER A 24 -10.20 -6.06 0.22
N GLY A 25 -9.15 -6.22 -0.59
CA GLY A 25 -9.16 -5.91 -2.02
C GLY A 25 -8.36 -4.65 -2.39
N LYS A 26 -7.70 -4.00 -1.42
CA LYS A 26 -6.93 -2.76 -1.64
C LYS A 26 -5.88 -2.86 -2.75
N THR A 27 -5.13 -3.96 -2.81
CA THR A 27 -4.08 -4.16 -3.85
C THR A 27 -4.68 -4.31 -5.24
N THR A 28 -5.83 -4.98 -5.38
CA THR A 28 -6.57 -5.10 -6.64
C THR A 28 -7.05 -3.73 -7.09
N LEU A 29 -7.65 -2.96 -6.18
CA LEU A 29 -8.09 -1.60 -6.44
C LEU A 29 -6.92 -0.69 -6.84
N ALA A 30 -5.81 -0.75 -6.11
CA ALA A 30 -4.61 0.05 -6.39
C ALA A 30 -4.05 -0.21 -7.78
N ARG A 31 -3.95 -1.49 -8.17
CA ARG A 31 -3.45 -1.89 -9.50
C ARG A 31 -4.35 -1.40 -10.63
N GLU A 32 -5.65 -1.55 -10.47
CA GLU A 32 -6.60 -1.11 -11.50
C GLU A 32 -6.62 0.42 -11.64
N LEU A 33 -6.65 1.15 -10.52
CA LEU A 33 -6.52 2.60 -10.54
C LEU A 33 -5.21 3.06 -11.19
N ALA A 34 -4.09 2.40 -10.88
CA ALA A 34 -2.81 2.74 -11.51
C ALA A 34 -2.85 2.50 -13.03
N THR A 35 -3.47 1.41 -13.48
CA THR A 35 -3.63 1.12 -14.91
C THR A 35 -4.44 2.21 -15.61
N GLN A 36 -5.59 2.60 -15.05
CA GLN A 36 -6.48 3.59 -15.66
C GLN A 36 -5.94 5.04 -15.58
N LEU A 37 -5.12 5.34 -14.56
CA LEU A 37 -4.51 6.66 -14.36
C LEU A 37 -3.09 6.77 -14.94
N GLU A 38 -2.60 5.74 -15.64
CA GLU A 38 -1.23 5.65 -16.14
C GLU A 38 -0.18 5.94 -15.04
N GLY A 39 -0.48 5.42 -13.83
CA GLY A 39 0.31 5.63 -12.63
C GLY A 39 1.11 4.39 -12.22
N ILE A 40 1.75 4.49 -11.06
CA ILE A 40 2.50 3.38 -10.45
C ILE A 40 1.90 2.99 -9.10
N VAL A 41 1.99 1.70 -8.77
CA VAL A 41 1.68 1.19 -7.42
C VAL A 41 2.96 1.05 -6.62
N PHE A 42 2.93 1.58 -5.40
CA PHE A 42 4.06 1.57 -4.48
C PHE A 42 3.65 0.87 -3.17
N PRO A 43 3.94 -0.44 -3.03
CA PRO A 43 3.49 -1.23 -1.89
C PRO A 43 4.32 -0.96 -0.62
N LEU A 44 3.63 -0.71 0.49
CA LEU A 44 4.23 -0.57 1.82
C LEU A 44 4.91 -1.87 2.29
N ASP A 45 4.37 -3.02 1.89
CA ASP A 45 4.86 -4.34 2.30
C ASP A 45 6.32 -4.61 1.88
N LEU A 46 6.87 -3.88 0.90
CA LEU A 46 8.28 -3.99 0.50
C LEU A 46 9.25 -3.37 1.52
N TYR A 47 8.72 -2.64 2.50
CA TYR A 47 9.48 -1.94 3.53
C TYR A 47 9.52 -2.67 4.87
N TYR A 48 9.13 -3.94 4.92
CA TYR A 48 9.37 -4.73 6.12
C TYR A 48 10.84 -4.68 6.52
N ARG A 49 11.08 -4.62 7.82
CA ARG A 49 12.44 -4.68 8.38
C ARG A 49 13.10 -5.99 8.01
N ASP A 50 14.41 -5.91 7.79
CA ASP A 50 15.21 -7.09 7.50
C ASP A 50 15.28 -8.03 8.71
N LEU A 51 14.87 -9.27 8.53
CA LEU A 51 14.92 -10.31 9.54
C LEU A 51 16.09 -11.29 9.33
N ALA A 52 17.09 -10.96 8.52
CA ALA A 52 18.23 -11.85 8.21
C ALA A 52 18.97 -12.31 9.46
N HIS A 53 18.99 -11.49 10.53
CA HIS A 53 19.62 -11.80 11.80
C HIS A 53 18.87 -12.83 12.67
N PHE A 54 17.64 -13.20 12.30
CA PHE A 54 16.89 -14.27 12.96
C PHE A 54 16.98 -15.58 12.17
N PRO A 55 16.94 -16.76 12.85
CA PRO A 55 16.81 -18.05 12.18
C PRO A 55 15.57 -18.10 11.28
N LEU A 56 15.68 -18.76 10.13
CA LEU A 56 14.63 -18.78 9.10
C LEU A 56 13.30 -19.31 9.64
N ASP A 57 13.34 -20.36 10.45
CA ASP A 57 12.17 -21.03 11.08
C ASP A 57 11.48 -20.22 12.16
N SER A 58 12.05 -19.07 12.53
CA SER A 58 11.47 -18.13 13.51
C SER A 58 10.91 -16.85 12.88
N ARG A 59 11.21 -16.58 11.60
CA ARG A 59 10.82 -15.33 10.93
C ARG A 59 9.33 -15.29 10.64
N ASP A 60 8.73 -16.40 10.22
CA ASP A 60 7.31 -16.53 9.93
C ASP A 60 6.40 -16.35 11.16
N LYS A 61 6.98 -16.51 12.37
CA LYS A 61 6.30 -16.31 13.66
C LYS A 61 6.26 -14.85 14.10
N ARG A 62 6.93 -13.94 13.37
CA ARG A 62 6.94 -12.51 13.69
C ARG A 62 5.61 -11.87 13.31
N ASN A 63 5.26 -10.83 14.06
CA ASN A 63 4.05 -10.06 13.80
C ASN A 63 4.30 -9.02 12.70
N PHE A 64 3.98 -9.37 11.46
CA PHE A 64 4.11 -8.48 10.30
C PHE A 64 2.99 -7.44 10.20
N ASP A 65 1.94 -7.58 11.00
CA ASP A 65 0.81 -6.67 11.00
C ASP A 65 0.99 -5.50 12.00
N HIS A 66 2.05 -5.54 12.84
CA HIS A 66 2.40 -4.46 13.78
C HIS A 66 3.16 -3.33 13.08
N PRO A 67 2.92 -2.03 13.41
CA PRO A 67 3.64 -0.92 12.79
C PRO A 67 5.17 -1.03 12.85
N ASP A 68 5.74 -1.53 13.96
CA ASP A 68 7.18 -1.69 14.13
C ASP A 68 7.81 -2.74 13.18
N SER A 69 7.00 -3.54 12.50
CA SER A 69 7.49 -4.48 11.48
C SER A 69 8.01 -3.77 10.22
N LEU A 70 7.63 -2.53 10.03
CA LEU A 70 7.99 -1.71 8.88
C LEU A 70 9.11 -0.72 9.21
N GLU A 71 9.96 -0.44 8.24
CA GLU A 71 10.89 0.68 8.27
C GLU A 71 10.18 1.92 7.72
N SER A 72 9.28 2.46 8.56
CA SER A 72 8.39 3.55 8.20
C SER A 72 9.14 4.83 7.83
N GLU A 73 10.26 5.11 8.49
CA GLU A 73 11.08 6.29 8.23
C GLU A 73 11.61 6.28 6.78
N LEU A 74 12.13 5.14 6.31
CA LEU A 74 12.60 4.98 4.94
C LEU A 74 11.45 5.09 3.94
N PHE A 75 10.31 4.48 4.25
CA PHE A 75 9.12 4.56 3.40
C PHE A 75 8.64 6.00 3.26
N ILE A 76 8.49 6.72 4.37
CA ILE A 76 8.05 8.12 4.39
C ILE A 76 9.02 9.01 3.61
N GLU A 77 10.32 8.81 3.76
CA GLU A 77 11.33 9.55 3.00
C GLU A 77 11.21 9.28 1.48
N HIS A 78 11.00 8.02 1.09
CA HIS A 78 10.80 7.67 -0.32
C HIS A 78 9.50 8.28 -0.89
N VAL A 79 8.41 8.32 -0.11
CA VAL A 79 7.17 9.01 -0.51
C VAL A 79 7.43 10.49 -0.75
N ARG A 80 8.12 11.17 0.17
CA ARG A 80 8.49 12.59 0.02
C ARG A 80 9.31 12.85 -1.23
N ARG A 81 10.31 12.02 -1.48
CA ARG A 81 11.19 12.16 -2.66
C ARG A 81 10.43 11.95 -3.96
N LEU A 82 9.61 10.91 -4.05
CA LEU A 82 8.78 10.65 -5.23
C LEU A 82 7.80 11.80 -5.48
N ARG A 83 7.18 12.37 -4.43
CA ARG A 83 6.30 13.54 -4.54
C ARG A 83 7.03 14.77 -5.08
N LEU A 84 8.31 14.90 -4.77
CA LEU A 84 9.17 16.01 -5.29
C LEU A 84 9.72 15.72 -6.69
N GLY A 85 9.35 14.60 -7.31
CA GLY A 85 9.82 14.24 -8.65
C GLY A 85 11.20 13.59 -8.67
N HIS A 86 11.69 13.06 -7.55
CA HIS A 86 12.98 12.41 -7.46
C HIS A 86 12.87 10.89 -7.55
N THR A 87 13.73 10.27 -8.36
CA THR A 87 13.91 8.81 -8.37
C THR A 87 14.42 8.33 -7.02
N ILE A 88 13.92 7.18 -6.58
CA ILE A 88 14.36 6.51 -5.36
C ILE A 88 14.89 5.11 -5.64
N GLN A 89 15.60 4.52 -4.67
CA GLN A 89 16.07 3.15 -4.71
C GLN A 89 15.26 2.33 -3.69
N ARG A 90 14.22 1.65 -4.18
CA ARG A 90 13.34 0.83 -3.35
C ARG A 90 14.02 -0.47 -2.95
N PRO A 91 13.95 -0.91 -1.68
CA PRO A 91 14.48 -2.20 -1.28
C PRO A 91 13.72 -3.35 -1.95
N VAL A 92 14.43 -4.44 -2.22
CA VAL A 92 13.83 -5.70 -2.68
C VAL A 92 13.60 -6.60 -1.47
N TYR A 93 12.35 -7.05 -1.30
CA TYR A 93 11.96 -7.92 -0.19
C TYR A 93 11.57 -9.31 -0.67
N ASP A 94 12.18 -10.34 -0.08
CA ASP A 94 11.86 -11.75 -0.33
C ASP A 94 10.82 -12.24 0.69
N PHE A 95 9.56 -12.31 0.26
CA PHE A 95 8.45 -12.77 1.08
C PHE A 95 8.52 -14.25 1.45
N SER A 96 9.26 -15.07 0.69
CA SER A 96 9.43 -16.49 1.00
C SER A 96 10.42 -16.73 2.14
N ARG A 97 11.37 -15.82 2.30
CA ARG A 97 12.41 -15.88 3.33
C ARG A 97 12.22 -14.84 4.45
N HIS A 98 11.21 -13.99 4.34
CA HIS A 98 10.93 -12.91 5.28
C HIS A 98 12.16 -12.03 5.55
N THR A 99 12.83 -11.57 4.48
CA THR A 99 14.05 -10.77 4.59
C THR A 99 14.22 -9.87 3.37
N ARG A 100 15.01 -8.83 3.50
CA ARG A 100 15.48 -8.06 2.34
C ARG A 100 16.54 -8.83 1.58
N VAL A 101 16.57 -8.66 0.26
CA VAL A 101 17.65 -9.18 -0.57
C VAL A 101 18.87 -8.27 -0.37
N PRO A 102 20.01 -8.80 0.12
CA PRO A 102 21.18 -7.97 0.43
C PRO A 102 21.65 -7.19 -0.79
N ASN A 103 21.88 -5.90 -0.62
CA ASN A 103 22.39 -4.98 -1.66
C ASN A 103 21.54 -4.93 -2.95
N ALA A 104 20.28 -5.40 -2.90
CA ALA A 104 19.36 -5.32 -4.02
C ALA A 104 18.40 -4.15 -3.84
N PHE A 105 18.36 -3.29 -4.86
CA PHE A 105 17.47 -2.14 -4.92
C PHE A 105 16.88 -2.02 -6.32
N GLU A 106 15.66 -1.53 -6.40
CA GLU A 106 15.00 -1.24 -7.66
C GLU A 106 14.80 0.27 -7.80
N PRO A 107 15.23 0.89 -8.91
CA PRO A 107 14.92 2.29 -9.15
C PRO A 107 13.41 2.43 -9.38
N VAL A 108 12.80 3.41 -8.71
CA VAL A 108 11.42 3.82 -8.92
C VAL A 108 11.44 5.27 -9.35
N GLU A 109 11.02 5.51 -10.57
CA GLU A 109 10.89 6.86 -11.11
C GLU A 109 9.55 7.47 -10.72
N PRO A 110 9.49 8.79 -10.53
CA PRO A 110 8.22 9.47 -10.29
C PRO A 110 7.30 9.29 -11.51
N SER A 111 6.03 9.13 -11.24
CA SER A 111 4.97 9.04 -12.25
C SER A 111 3.94 10.14 -11.98
N ARG A 112 3.12 10.48 -12.99
CA ARG A 112 2.04 11.46 -12.83
C ARG A 112 1.09 11.11 -11.68
N VAL A 113 0.85 9.80 -11.45
CA VAL A 113 0.05 9.31 -10.34
C VAL A 113 0.84 8.23 -9.60
N ILE A 114 0.93 8.35 -8.30
CA ILE A 114 1.61 7.39 -7.43
C ILE A 114 0.61 6.89 -6.40
N ILE A 115 0.38 5.59 -6.38
CA ILE A 115 -0.57 4.96 -5.46
C ILE A 115 0.20 4.18 -4.41
N PHE A 116 0.23 4.71 -3.19
CA PHE A 116 0.78 4.02 -2.04
C PHE A 116 -0.27 3.11 -1.43
N GLU A 117 0.02 1.80 -1.29
CA GLU A 117 -0.92 0.87 -0.72
C GLU A 117 -0.31 0.01 0.38
N GLY A 118 -1.12 -0.28 1.39
CA GLY A 118 -0.75 -1.18 2.48
C GLY A 118 -1.73 -1.11 3.63
N ILE A 119 -1.67 -2.10 4.51
CA ILE A 119 -2.57 -2.15 5.68
C ILE A 119 -2.41 -0.93 6.60
N LEU A 120 -1.20 -0.39 6.69
CA LEU A 120 -0.83 0.75 7.55
C LEU A 120 -0.65 2.07 6.77
N ALA A 121 -1.07 2.14 5.51
CA ALA A 121 -0.87 3.33 4.67
C ALA A 121 -1.52 4.60 5.24
N LEU A 122 -2.59 4.48 6.03
CA LEU A 122 -3.24 5.61 6.71
C LEU A 122 -2.96 5.65 8.22
N HIS A 123 -2.01 4.84 8.71
CA HIS A 123 -1.68 4.79 10.12
C HIS A 123 -0.71 5.91 10.54
N TYR A 124 0.33 6.15 9.76
CA TYR A 124 1.40 7.09 10.10
C TYR A 124 0.99 8.54 9.83
N ASP A 125 1.07 9.39 10.88
CA ASP A 125 0.66 10.80 10.79
C ASP A 125 1.49 11.60 9.76
N GLU A 126 2.74 11.21 9.56
CA GLU A 126 3.66 11.87 8.62
C GLU A 126 3.33 11.58 7.16
N LEU A 127 2.57 10.51 6.87
CA LEU A 127 2.13 10.20 5.50
C LEU A 127 0.89 10.96 5.08
N LEU A 128 -0.01 11.28 6.02
CA LEU A 128 -1.30 11.88 5.71
C LEU A 128 -1.20 13.18 4.90
N PRO A 129 -0.31 14.15 5.26
CA PRO A 129 -0.16 15.37 4.51
C PRO A 129 0.52 15.20 3.14
N LEU A 130 1.07 14.00 2.86
CA LEU A 130 1.68 13.70 1.58
C LEU A 130 0.67 13.17 0.55
N TYR A 131 -0.52 12.77 0.98
CA TYR A 131 -1.58 12.28 0.10
C TYR A 131 -2.47 13.45 -0.37
N ASP A 132 -2.69 13.55 -1.67
CA ASP A 132 -3.69 14.43 -2.27
C ASP A 132 -5.10 13.83 -2.14
N PHE A 133 -5.14 12.49 -2.08
CA PHE A 133 -6.35 11.71 -1.91
C PHE A 133 -6.07 10.41 -1.16
N SER A 134 -7.03 9.92 -0.38
CA SER A 134 -6.85 8.64 0.30
C SER A 134 -8.14 7.84 0.35
N VAL A 135 -7.98 6.51 0.23
CA VAL A 135 -9.10 5.56 0.19
C VAL A 135 -8.90 4.50 1.27
N TYR A 136 -9.94 4.23 2.01
CA TYR A 136 -10.02 3.04 2.87
C TYR A 136 -10.93 2.00 2.23
N VAL A 137 -10.39 0.79 2.01
CA VAL A 137 -11.15 -0.34 1.47
C VAL A 137 -11.68 -1.17 2.63
N ASP A 138 -12.97 -1.03 2.90
CA ASP A 138 -13.67 -1.75 3.96
C ASP A 138 -14.24 -3.08 3.44
N ALA A 139 -14.03 -4.16 4.20
CA ALA A 139 -14.61 -5.45 3.90
C ALA A 139 -14.81 -6.27 5.18
N PRO A 140 -15.87 -7.10 5.26
CA PRO A 140 -16.11 -7.96 6.41
C PRO A 140 -14.93 -8.89 6.69
N ASN A 141 -14.59 -9.07 7.97
CA ASN A 141 -13.46 -9.91 8.40
C ASN A 141 -13.49 -11.32 7.83
N GLN A 142 -14.70 -11.92 7.71
CA GLN A 142 -14.86 -13.25 7.12
C GLN A 142 -14.47 -13.29 5.64
N ILE A 143 -14.78 -12.25 4.88
CA ILE A 143 -14.39 -12.13 3.47
C ILE A 143 -12.87 -11.90 3.37
N CYS A 144 -12.32 -11.04 4.22
CA CYS A 144 -10.89 -10.80 4.29
C CYS A 144 -10.12 -12.09 4.57
N LEU A 145 -10.55 -12.86 5.58
CA LEU A 145 -9.94 -14.15 5.92
C LEU A 145 -10.03 -15.16 4.77
N LYS A 146 -11.20 -15.32 4.16
CA LYS A 146 -11.38 -16.23 3.01
C LYS A 146 -10.44 -15.89 1.85
N ARG A 147 -10.33 -14.60 1.50
CA ARG A 147 -9.44 -14.14 0.43
C ARG A 147 -7.96 -14.31 0.80
N ARG A 148 -7.60 -14.06 2.08
CA ARG A 148 -6.24 -14.27 2.59
C ARG A 148 -5.85 -15.76 2.53
N ILE A 149 -6.72 -16.69 2.95
CA ILE A 149 -6.49 -18.12 2.85
C ILE A 149 -6.22 -18.50 1.39
N TYR A 150 -7.11 -18.12 0.49
CA TYR A 150 -6.97 -18.43 -0.93
C TYR A 150 -5.63 -17.93 -1.52
N ARG A 151 -5.26 -16.69 -1.26
CA ARG A 151 -4.00 -16.09 -1.70
C ARG A 151 -2.79 -16.81 -1.11
N ASP A 152 -2.75 -16.96 0.22
CA ASP A 152 -1.56 -17.45 0.94
C ASP A 152 -1.30 -18.94 0.65
N MET A 153 -2.35 -19.72 0.37
CA MET A 153 -2.19 -21.10 -0.10
C MET A 153 -1.58 -21.17 -1.50
N ARG A 154 -1.99 -20.29 -2.42
CA ARG A 154 -1.54 -20.32 -3.82
C ARG A 154 -0.19 -19.67 -4.04
N GLU A 155 0.08 -18.56 -3.38
CA GLU A 155 1.22 -17.69 -3.66
C GLU A 155 2.36 -17.86 -2.65
N ARG A 156 2.05 -18.37 -1.43
CA ARG A 156 3.01 -18.46 -0.33
C ARG A 156 3.21 -19.87 0.21
N GLY A 157 2.56 -20.88 -0.39
CA GLY A 157 2.69 -22.30 -0.02
C GLY A 157 2.22 -22.64 1.41
N ARG A 158 1.34 -21.81 2.00
CA ARG A 158 0.85 -21.99 3.38
C ARG A 158 -0.34 -22.95 3.43
N THR A 159 -0.57 -23.57 4.60
CA THR A 159 -1.81 -24.33 4.86
C THR A 159 -2.90 -23.42 5.38
N GLU A 160 -4.16 -23.81 5.19
CA GLU A 160 -5.32 -23.07 5.71
C GLU A 160 -5.24 -22.90 7.23
N GLU A 161 -4.87 -23.96 7.97
CA GLU A 161 -4.75 -23.93 9.43
C GLU A 161 -3.71 -22.90 9.86
N SER A 162 -2.57 -22.86 9.19
CA SER A 162 -1.50 -21.87 9.46
C SER A 162 -1.97 -20.44 9.22
N VAL A 163 -2.73 -20.20 8.15
CA VAL A 163 -3.26 -18.86 7.84
C VAL A 163 -4.31 -18.44 8.87
N ARG A 164 -5.23 -19.34 9.26
CA ARG A 164 -6.24 -19.07 10.30
C ARG A 164 -5.59 -18.78 11.65
N ALA A 165 -4.65 -19.62 12.08
CA ALA A 165 -3.94 -19.41 13.33
C ALA A 165 -3.23 -18.05 13.40
N GLN A 166 -2.56 -17.65 12.32
CA GLN A 166 -1.92 -16.32 12.25
C GLN A 166 -2.95 -15.19 12.20
N PHE A 167 -4.07 -15.39 11.49
CA PHE A 167 -5.11 -14.38 11.42
C PHE A 167 -5.67 -14.06 12.82
N ASP A 168 -5.98 -15.08 13.59
CA ASP A 168 -6.51 -14.91 14.95
C ASP A 168 -5.46 -14.39 15.93
N ALA A 169 -4.21 -14.86 15.82
CA ALA A 169 -3.14 -14.49 16.74
C ALA A 169 -2.58 -13.07 16.52
N THR A 170 -2.49 -12.60 15.29
CA THR A 170 -1.83 -11.33 14.97
C THR A 170 -2.65 -10.44 14.04
N ALA A 171 -3.07 -10.93 12.86
CA ALA A 171 -3.60 -10.06 11.84
C ALA A 171 -4.90 -9.36 12.28
N LYS A 172 -5.84 -10.08 12.88
CA LYS A 172 -7.10 -9.50 13.38
C LYS A 172 -6.86 -8.54 14.56
N PRO A 173 -6.13 -8.90 15.64
CA PRO A 173 -5.83 -7.96 16.72
C PRO A 173 -5.12 -6.68 16.24
N MET A 174 -4.15 -6.80 15.33
CA MET A 174 -3.45 -5.62 14.80
C MET A 174 -4.35 -4.79 13.88
N ALA A 175 -5.23 -5.43 13.12
CA ALA A 175 -6.22 -4.71 12.32
C ALA A 175 -7.17 -3.90 13.22
N ASP A 176 -7.65 -4.48 14.31
CA ASP A 176 -8.53 -3.81 15.27
C ASP A 176 -7.83 -2.61 15.94
N LEU A 177 -6.52 -2.71 16.19
CA LEU A 177 -5.73 -1.65 16.86
C LEU A 177 -5.26 -0.54 15.92
N TYR A 178 -4.82 -0.86 14.70
CA TYR A 178 -4.08 0.07 13.84
C TYR A 178 -4.75 0.33 12.49
N VAL A 179 -5.36 -0.69 11.88
CA VAL A 179 -5.88 -0.57 10.51
C VAL A 179 -7.30 -0.01 10.51
N ILE A 180 -8.22 -0.61 11.27
CA ILE A 180 -9.62 -0.20 11.32
C ILE A 180 -9.76 1.24 11.84
N PRO A 181 -9.08 1.67 12.91
CA PRO A 181 -9.16 3.06 13.35
C PRO A 181 -8.70 4.07 12.29
N SER A 182 -7.74 3.72 11.45
CA SER A 182 -7.23 4.61 10.40
C SER A 182 -8.26 4.95 9.31
N GLN A 183 -9.37 4.23 9.23
CA GLN A 183 -10.45 4.52 8.27
C GLN A 183 -11.04 5.94 8.40
N THR A 184 -10.98 6.53 9.60
CA THR A 184 -11.46 7.89 9.86
C THR A 184 -10.58 8.97 9.23
N ARG A 185 -9.37 8.59 8.82
CA ARG A 185 -8.38 9.46 8.19
C ARG A 185 -8.46 9.45 6.66
N ALA A 186 -9.26 8.52 6.10
CA ALA A 186 -9.44 8.42 4.66
C ALA A 186 -10.32 9.55 4.12
N THR A 187 -9.95 10.08 2.95
CA THR A 187 -10.80 11.00 2.20
C THR A 187 -12.10 10.33 1.76
N MET A 188 -12.03 9.04 1.42
CA MET A 188 -13.16 8.25 0.95
C MET A 188 -13.08 6.81 1.47
N LYS A 189 -14.24 6.18 1.67
CA LYS A 189 -14.34 4.74 1.91
C LYS A 189 -15.08 4.07 0.76
N VAL A 190 -14.57 2.89 0.37
CA VAL A 190 -15.21 2.01 -0.60
C VAL A 190 -15.43 0.63 0.00
N CYS A 191 -16.46 -0.07 -0.45
CA CYS A 191 -16.72 -1.42 0.00
C CYS A 191 -15.93 -2.42 -0.86
N GLY A 192 -15.03 -3.18 -0.22
CA GLY A 192 -14.20 -4.17 -0.91
C GLY A 192 -14.96 -5.42 -1.40
N THR A 193 -16.29 -5.48 -1.21
CA THR A 193 -17.17 -6.51 -1.77
C THR A 193 -17.99 -6.02 -2.96
N ASP A 194 -17.97 -4.73 -3.24
CA ASP A 194 -18.61 -4.16 -4.41
C ASP A 194 -17.87 -4.56 -5.70
N ALA A 195 -18.53 -4.38 -6.83
CA ALA A 195 -17.88 -4.51 -8.12
C ALA A 195 -16.71 -3.52 -8.22
N LEU A 196 -15.57 -4.00 -8.72
CA LEU A 196 -14.35 -3.18 -8.80
C LEU A 196 -14.58 -1.91 -9.62
N ASP A 197 -15.21 -2.04 -10.79
CA ASP A 197 -15.52 -0.92 -11.68
C ASP A 197 -16.39 0.15 -10.99
N TRP A 198 -17.34 -0.28 -10.15
CA TRP A 198 -18.16 0.64 -9.39
C TRP A 198 -17.33 1.46 -8.39
N SER A 199 -16.44 0.80 -7.66
CA SER A 199 -15.53 1.49 -6.71
C SER A 199 -14.61 2.48 -7.43
N ILE A 200 -14.10 2.09 -8.59
CA ILE A 200 -13.24 2.94 -9.44
C ILE A 200 -14.02 4.16 -9.93
N GLU A 201 -15.22 3.98 -10.44
CA GLU A 201 -16.08 5.09 -10.89
C GLU A 201 -16.34 6.11 -9.78
N GLN A 202 -16.62 5.64 -8.55
CA GLN A 202 -16.77 6.50 -7.37
C GLN A 202 -15.52 7.32 -7.10
N ILE A 203 -14.35 6.66 -7.13
CA ILE A 203 -13.05 7.33 -6.91
C ILE A 203 -12.78 8.36 -8.01
N PHE A 204 -12.97 8.02 -9.26
CA PHE A 204 -12.78 8.97 -10.37
C PHE A 204 -13.68 10.20 -10.26
N ARG A 205 -14.95 10.00 -9.88
CA ARG A 205 -15.88 11.11 -9.63
C ARG A 205 -15.37 12.05 -8.55
N GLU A 206 -14.90 11.47 -7.44
CA GLU A 206 -14.39 12.26 -6.32
C GLU A 206 -13.08 12.98 -6.68
N LEU A 207 -12.16 12.33 -7.41
CA LEU A 207 -10.92 12.95 -7.89
C LEU A 207 -11.20 14.15 -8.82
N ARG A 208 -12.18 14.02 -9.74
CA ARG A 208 -12.62 15.14 -10.61
C ARG A 208 -13.26 16.26 -9.80
N THR A 209 -14.13 15.94 -8.86
CA THR A 209 -14.78 16.94 -7.99
C THR A 209 -13.76 17.78 -7.23
N ARG A 210 -12.63 17.20 -6.89
CA ARG A 210 -11.51 17.88 -6.21
C ARG A 210 -10.52 18.56 -7.15
N GLY A 211 -10.74 18.47 -8.46
CA GLY A 211 -9.83 19.05 -9.46
C GLY A 211 -8.48 18.34 -9.55
N LEU A 212 -8.36 17.10 -9.06
CA LEU A 212 -7.16 16.30 -9.18
C LEU A 212 -7.03 15.61 -10.55
N LEU A 213 -8.15 15.43 -11.23
CA LEU A 213 -8.20 14.96 -12.61
C LEU A 213 -8.97 15.98 -13.46
N GLY A 214 -8.53 16.14 -14.72
CA GLY A 214 -9.22 16.94 -15.72
C GLY A 214 -10.47 16.26 -16.26
#